data_76bf19a34ef3a9984aa92237a0b0cd54
#
_entry.id   76bf19a34ef3a9984aa92237a0b0cd54
#
_cell.length_a   1.000
_cell.length_b   1.000
_cell.length_c   1.000
_cell.angle_alpha   90.00
_cell.angle_beta   90.00
_cell.angle_gamma   90.00
#
_symmetry.space_group_name_H-M   'P 1'
#
loop_
_entity.id
_entity.type
_entity.pdbx_description
1 polymer ?
#
loop_
_entity_poly.entity_id
_entity_poly.type
_entity_poly.pdbx_seq_one_letter_code
_entity_poly.pdbx_strand_id
1 'polypeptide(L)'
;MSEMAKFVEKEAKTVDEAIALALEELGIDQEDADIEILESGSKSVLGIFGGNKGAKVRVTENVSDYKKLSAFFDTLINLSKNDDETSAKYEIHETVQDGQKVIMVNISGEDVAYLIGKHGDTLQALTYVANLIVNKDRDDYKRVFVDVGDYRKHREETLISMANRVASRVAKYKRPVSMEPMSAADRRIIHTALQSNSSVVTESQGVEPNRCVVVKVKPYVKKF
;
A
#
# COMPACT_ATOMS: atom_id res chain seq x y z
N MET A 1 -12.29 19.32 -0.71
CA MET A 1 -13.72 19.12 -0.45
C MET A 1 -13.86 17.61 -0.26
N SER A 2 -14.21 17.16 0.92
CA SER A 2 -14.48 15.73 1.18
C SER A 2 -15.70 15.34 0.37
N GLU A 3 -15.54 14.43 -0.59
CA GLU A 3 -16.65 13.79 -1.26
C GLU A 3 -17.25 12.84 -0.21
N MET A 4 -18.36 13.26 0.41
CA MET A 4 -19.07 12.40 1.38
C MET A 4 -19.40 11.08 0.69
N ALA A 5 -19.21 9.97 1.38
CA ALA A 5 -19.60 8.65 0.89
C ALA A 5 -21.02 8.72 0.32
N LYS A 6 -21.21 8.24 -0.91
CA LYS A 6 -22.53 8.21 -1.53
C LYS A 6 -23.44 7.35 -0.68
N PHE A 7 -24.53 7.93 -0.20
CA PHE A 7 -25.56 7.16 0.50
C PHE A 7 -26.93 7.47 -0.12
N VAL A 8 -27.82 6.52 0.00
CA VAL A 8 -29.23 6.64 -0.42
C VAL A 8 -30.11 6.15 0.70
N GLU A 9 -31.18 6.90 1.02
CA GLU A 9 -32.23 6.46 1.92
C GLU A 9 -33.44 6.00 1.10
N LYS A 10 -33.95 4.82 1.38
CA LYS A 10 -35.16 4.26 0.76
C LYS A 10 -36.15 3.82 1.79
N GLU A 11 -37.42 3.99 1.43
CA GLU A 11 -38.58 3.49 2.19
C GLU A 11 -39.37 2.51 1.31
N ALA A 12 -39.69 1.33 1.84
CA ALA A 12 -40.50 0.32 1.17
C ALA A 12 -41.37 -0.43 2.17
N LYS A 13 -42.15 -1.41 1.71
CA LYS A 13 -43.03 -2.21 2.58
C LYS A 13 -42.25 -3.11 3.52
N THR A 14 -41.08 -3.58 3.10
CA THR A 14 -40.15 -4.43 3.88
C THR A 14 -38.74 -3.87 3.84
N VAL A 15 -37.91 -4.27 4.81
CA VAL A 15 -36.49 -3.91 4.87
C VAL A 15 -35.77 -4.37 3.60
N ASP A 16 -36.02 -5.62 3.16
CA ASP A 16 -35.36 -6.21 2.00
C ASP A 16 -35.71 -5.47 0.70
N GLU A 17 -36.97 -5.05 0.53
CA GLU A 17 -37.38 -4.22 -0.61
C GLU A 17 -36.69 -2.85 -0.58
N ALA A 18 -36.58 -2.23 0.59
CA ALA A 18 -35.91 -0.94 0.74
C ALA A 18 -34.40 -1.04 0.42
N ILE A 19 -33.74 -2.12 0.87
CA ILE A 19 -32.34 -2.40 0.55
C ILE A 19 -32.18 -2.59 -0.97
N ALA A 20 -33.00 -3.43 -1.60
CA ALA A 20 -32.90 -3.70 -3.03
C ALA A 20 -33.03 -2.41 -3.87
N LEU A 21 -33.99 -1.55 -3.53
CA LEU A 21 -34.19 -0.26 -4.20
C LEU A 21 -32.99 0.69 -3.99
N ALA A 22 -32.37 0.67 -2.81
CA ALA A 22 -31.21 1.52 -2.54
C ALA A 22 -29.96 1.03 -3.26
N LEU A 23 -29.74 -0.29 -3.33
CA LEU A 23 -28.62 -0.89 -4.07
C LEU A 23 -28.75 -0.64 -5.58
N GLU A 24 -29.97 -0.76 -6.15
CA GLU A 24 -30.24 -0.48 -7.55
C GLU A 24 -29.95 1.01 -7.89
N GLU A 25 -30.34 1.95 -7.03
CA GLU A 25 -30.08 3.37 -7.25
C GLU A 25 -28.58 3.72 -7.13
N LEU A 26 -27.86 3.08 -6.21
CA LEU A 26 -26.41 3.27 -6.08
C LEU A 26 -25.63 2.53 -7.19
N GLY A 27 -26.23 1.52 -7.83
CA GLY A 27 -25.57 0.68 -8.83
C GLY A 27 -24.46 -0.20 -8.23
N ILE A 28 -24.63 -0.66 -6.99
CA ILE A 28 -23.65 -1.47 -6.25
C ILE A 28 -24.26 -2.80 -5.79
N ASP A 29 -23.38 -3.79 -5.57
CA ASP A 29 -23.76 -5.05 -4.96
C ASP A 29 -23.86 -4.92 -3.44
N GLN A 30 -24.63 -5.82 -2.80
CA GLN A 30 -24.83 -5.82 -1.35
C GLN A 30 -23.52 -5.98 -0.56
N GLU A 31 -22.52 -6.62 -1.16
CA GLU A 31 -21.18 -6.82 -0.57
C GLU A 31 -20.38 -5.51 -0.46
N ASP A 32 -20.73 -4.51 -1.29
CA ASP A 32 -20.11 -3.17 -1.31
C ASP A 32 -20.95 -2.12 -0.58
N ALA A 33 -21.90 -2.57 0.23
CA ALA A 33 -22.85 -1.71 0.92
C ALA A 33 -22.73 -1.82 2.44
N ASP A 34 -22.70 -0.68 3.11
CA ASP A 34 -23.00 -0.58 4.54
C ASP A 34 -24.48 -0.21 4.71
N ILE A 35 -25.24 -1.08 5.41
CA ILE A 35 -26.69 -1.00 5.48
C ILE A 35 -27.10 -0.67 6.91
N GLU A 36 -27.71 0.49 7.11
CA GLU A 36 -28.29 0.94 8.37
C GLU A 36 -29.83 0.92 8.28
N ILE A 37 -30.47 0.15 9.16
CA ILE A 37 -31.93 0.10 9.23
C ILE A 37 -32.40 1.23 10.14
N LEU A 38 -32.99 2.27 9.55
CA LEU A 38 -33.51 3.44 10.28
C LEU A 38 -34.89 3.16 10.89
N GLU A 39 -35.78 2.45 10.16
CA GLU A 39 -37.10 2.02 10.64
C GLU A 39 -37.40 0.61 10.11
N SER A 40 -37.75 -0.32 11.02
CA SER A 40 -37.96 -1.73 10.65
C SER A 40 -39.33 -2.04 10.05
N GLY A 41 -40.22 -1.06 9.97
CA GLY A 41 -41.60 -1.28 9.56
C GLY A 41 -42.38 -2.12 10.60
N SER A 42 -43.53 -1.67 11.04
CA SER A 42 -44.36 -2.48 11.95
C SER A 42 -45.62 -2.92 11.22
N LYS A 43 -45.84 -4.26 11.19
CA LYS A 43 -47.19 -4.80 10.93
C LYS A 43 -48.00 -4.56 12.17
N SER A 44 -49.01 -3.67 12.10
CA SER A 44 -50.01 -3.55 13.15
C SER A 44 -50.79 -4.86 13.28
N VAL A 45 -50.62 -5.56 14.40
CA VAL A 45 -51.30 -6.86 14.70
C VAL A 45 -52.74 -6.66 15.16
N LEU A 46 -53.19 -5.44 15.44
CA LEU A 46 -54.55 -5.12 15.89
C LEU A 46 -55.09 -3.94 15.08
N GLY A 47 -56.05 -4.22 14.25
CA GLY A 47 -56.73 -3.39 13.25
C GLY A 47 -57.48 -2.15 13.77
N ILE A 48 -56.87 -1.26 14.55
CA ILE A 48 -57.48 0.02 14.95
C ILE A 48 -56.36 1.08 14.98
N PHE A 49 -56.41 2.02 14.02
CA PHE A 49 -55.64 3.26 13.97
C PHE A 49 -54.09 3.11 14.08
N GLY A 50 -53.42 2.63 13.03
CA GLY A 50 -51.99 2.76 12.87
C GLY A 50 -51.66 2.56 11.41
N GLY A 51 -51.23 3.66 10.72
CA GLY A 51 -50.77 3.57 9.34
C GLY A 51 -49.67 2.54 9.20
N ASN A 52 -49.70 1.83 8.08
CA ASN A 52 -48.66 0.89 7.68
C ASN A 52 -47.34 1.68 7.53
N LYS A 53 -46.51 1.74 8.59
CA LYS A 53 -45.19 2.39 8.50
C LYS A 53 -44.31 1.47 7.72
N GLY A 54 -43.82 1.95 6.57
CA GLY A 54 -42.82 1.27 5.78
C GLY A 54 -41.50 1.10 6.51
N ALA A 55 -40.69 0.18 6.06
CA ALA A 55 -39.30 0.06 6.50
C ALA A 55 -38.48 1.13 5.81
N LYS A 56 -37.60 1.81 6.55
CA LYS A 56 -36.65 2.80 6.01
C LYS A 56 -35.22 2.36 6.26
N VAL A 57 -34.42 2.35 5.23
CA VAL A 57 -32.99 2.02 5.29
C VAL A 57 -32.14 3.13 4.73
N ARG A 58 -30.93 3.25 5.25
CA ARG A 58 -29.84 4.00 4.64
C ARG A 58 -28.80 3.02 4.13
N VAL A 59 -28.46 3.09 2.88
CA VAL A 59 -27.39 2.30 2.26
C VAL A 59 -26.27 3.25 1.84
N THR A 60 -25.07 3.00 2.35
CA THR A 60 -23.86 3.76 2.05
C THR A 60 -22.93 2.89 1.22
N GLU A 61 -22.40 3.44 0.13
CA GLU A 61 -21.40 2.74 -0.67
C GLU A 61 -20.11 2.53 0.15
N ASN A 62 -19.74 1.27 0.33
CA ASN A 62 -18.54 0.86 1.07
C ASN A 62 -17.77 -0.20 0.26
N VAL A 63 -17.19 0.25 -0.85
CA VAL A 63 -16.39 -0.64 -1.71
C VAL A 63 -15.21 -1.20 -0.92
N SER A 64 -15.07 -2.52 -0.92
CA SER A 64 -13.99 -3.19 -0.19
C SER A 64 -12.60 -2.71 -0.63
N ASP A 65 -11.64 -2.69 0.30
CA ASP A 65 -10.27 -2.28 0.01
C ASP A 65 -9.65 -3.13 -1.11
N TYR A 66 -10.00 -4.41 -1.16
CA TYR A 66 -9.58 -5.33 -2.21
C TYR A 66 -10.11 -4.93 -3.58
N LYS A 67 -11.37 -4.56 -3.69
CA LYS A 67 -12.00 -4.15 -4.95
C LYS A 67 -11.41 -2.85 -5.48
N LYS A 68 -11.15 -1.87 -4.57
CA LYS A 68 -10.46 -0.61 -4.91
C LYS A 68 -9.05 -0.87 -5.47
N LEU A 69 -8.29 -1.74 -4.80
CA LEU A 69 -6.93 -2.10 -5.23
C LEU A 69 -6.95 -2.90 -6.53
N SER A 70 -7.86 -3.88 -6.68
CA SER A 70 -8.00 -4.66 -7.91
C SER A 70 -8.30 -3.76 -9.11
N ALA A 71 -9.27 -2.86 -9.01
CA ALA A 71 -9.60 -1.93 -10.08
C ALA A 71 -8.39 -1.06 -10.49
N PHE A 72 -7.58 -0.62 -9.51
CA PHE A 72 -6.37 0.15 -9.77
C PHE A 72 -5.31 -0.71 -10.49
N PHE A 73 -4.99 -1.91 -9.98
CA PHE A 73 -3.95 -2.75 -10.56
C PHE A 73 -4.37 -3.36 -11.91
N ASP A 74 -5.65 -3.70 -12.11
CA ASP A 74 -6.18 -4.11 -13.41
C ASP A 74 -5.99 -3.01 -14.46
N THR A 75 -6.32 -1.77 -14.10
CA THR A 75 -6.14 -0.61 -14.98
C THR A 75 -4.66 -0.40 -15.28
N LEU A 76 -3.79 -0.44 -14.28
CA LEU A 76 -2.35 -0.25 -14.43
C LEU A 76 -1.74 -1.31 -15.36
N ILE A 77 -2.05 -2.58 -15.14
CA ILE A 77 -1.55 -3.68 -15.95
C ILE A 77 -2.11 -3.60 -17.37
N ASN A 78 -3.39 -3.30 -17.54
CA ASN A 78 -4.00 -3.18 -18.87
C ASN A 78 -3.43 -2.01 -19.68
N LEU A 79 -3.15 -0.87 -19.06
CA LEU A 79 -2.52 0.28 -19.73
C LEU A 79 -1.06 0.01 -20.09
N SER A 80 -0.40 -0.92 -19.40
CA SER A 80 1.00 -1.28 -19.64
C SER A 80 1.17 -2.34 -20.73
N LYS A 81 0.08 -2.91 -21.22
CA LYS A 81 0.10 -3.89 -22.32
C LYS A 81 0.48 -3.19 -23.61
N ASN A 82 1.72 -3.41 -24.05
CA ASN A 82 2.06 -3.24 -25.45
C ASN A 82 1.60 -4.50 -26.16
N ASP A 83 0.82 -4.39 -27.21
CA ASP A 83 0.21 -5.32 -28.17
C ASP A 83 0.38 -6.85 -28.00
N ASP A 84 1.24 -7.35 -27.14
CA ASP A 84 1.45 -8.75 -26.82
C ASP A 84 1.22 -9.03 -25.32
N GLU A 85 0.62 -10.16 -25.01
CA GLU A 85 0.21 -10.68 -23.70
C GLU A 85 1.22 -10.38 -22.59
N THR A 86 1.02 -9.28 -21.85
CA THR A 86 1.75 -9.13 -20.60
C THR A 86 1.30 -10.19 -19.62
N SER A 87 2.22 -11.04 -19.19
CA SER A 87 1.98 -12.11 -18.21
C SER A 87 1.90 -11.58 -16.78
N ALA A 88 1.83 -10.24 -16.59
CA ALA A 88 1.73 -9.64 -15.27
C ALA A 88 0.45 -10.07 -14.56
N LYS A 89 0.62 -10.58 -13.35
CA LYS A 89 -0.44 -11.01 -12.43
C LYS A 89 -0.19 -10.37 -11.07
N TYR A 90 -1.24 -10.18 -10.29
CA TYR A 90 -1.09 -9.73 -8.92
C TYR A 90 -1.97 -10.56 -7.98
N GLU A 91 -1.58 -10.63 -6.73
CA GLU A 91 -2.31 -11.24 -5.63
C GLU A 91 -2.42 -10.22 -4.50
N ILE A 92 -3.62 -10.10 -3.93
CA ILE A 92 -3.89 -9.22 -2.79
C ILE A 92 -4.28 -10.10 -1.61
N HIS A 93 -3.61 -9.95 -0.46
CA HIS A 93 -3.94 -10.67 0.76
C HIS A 93 -3.62 -9.84 2.01
N GLU A 94 -4.31 -10.16 3.12
CA GLU A 94 -3.92 -9.60 4.42
C GLU A 94 -2.81 -10.44 5.05
N THR A 95 -1.88 -9.76 5.69
CA THR A 95 -0.82 -10.39 6.50
C THR A 95 -0.59 -9.58 7.78
N VAL A 96 0.25 -10.08 8.67
CA VAL A 96 0.65 -9.36 9.88
C VAL A 96 2.13 -9.00 9.77
N GLN A 97 2.43 -7.71 9.86
CA GLN A 97 3.80 -7.20 9.91
C GLN A 97 3.96 -6.32 11.15
N ASP A 98 4.97 -6.59 11.97
CA ASP A 98 5.21 -5.88 13.24
C ASP A 98 3.99 -5.83 14.18
N GLY A 99 3.18 -6.91 14.17
CA GLY A 99 1.96 -7.01 14.98
C GLY A 99 0.75 -6.23 14.44
N GLN A 100 0.85 -5.59 13.29
CA GLN A 100 -0.24 -4.86 12.64
C GLN A 100 -0.73 -5.60 11.39
N LYS A 101 -2.04 -5.60 11.17
CA LYS A 101 -2.63 -6.08 9.92
C LYS A 101 -2.26 -5.13 8.79
N VAL A 102 -1.77 -5.66 7.71
CA VAL A 102 -1.40 -4.92 6.50
C VAL A 102 -1.93 -5.64 5.26
N ILE A 103 -2.24 -4.88 4.23
CA ILE A 103 -2.61 -5.42 2.92
C ILE A 103 -1.33 -5.52 2.09
N MET A 104 -1.05 -6.72 1.58
CA MET A 104 0.07 -6.99 0.69
C MET A 104 -0.45 -7.18 -0.73
N VAL A 105 0.17 -6.50 -1.68
CA VAL A 105 -0.06 -6.68 -3.12
C VAL A 105 1.24 -7.19 -3.73
N ASN A 106 1.25 -8.43 -4.17
CA ASN A 106 2.40 -9.05 -4.83
C ASN A 106 2.16 -9.11 -6.34
N ILE A 107 3.02 -8.46 -7.11
CA ILE A 107 2.96 -8.46 -8.58
C ILE A 107 4.05 -9.40 -9.09
N SER A 108 3.70 -10.28 -10.02
CA SER A 108 4.60 -11.23 -10.65
C SER A 108 4.34 -11.32 -12.16
N GLY A 109 5.30 -11.83 -12.90
CA GLY A 109 5.21 -12.02 -14.36
C GLY A 109 6.54 -11.75 -15.05
N GLU A 110 6.58 -11.99 -16.35
CA GLU A 110 7.67 -11.58 -17.21
C GLU A 110 7.51 -10.07 -17.50
N ASP A 111 8.60 -9.36 -17.73
CA ASP A 111 8.62 -7.93 -18.09
C ASP A 111 7.95 -6.95 -17.11
N VAL A 112 7.81 -7.32 -15.81
CA VAL A 112 7.26 -6.41 -14.79
C VAL A 112 8.28 -5.41 -14.22
N ALA A 113 9.52 -5.41 -14.71
CA ALA A 113 10.61 -4.57 -14.21
C ALA A 113 10.30 -3.06 -14.28
N TYR A 114 9.47 -2.61 -15.21
CA TYR A 114 9.04 -1.22 -15.32
C TYR A 114 8.24 -0.74 -14.09
N LEU A 115 7.54 -1.65 -13.37
CA LEU A 115 6.82 -1.34 -12.14
C LEU A 115 7.77 -1.15 -10.95
N ILE A 116 9.01 -1.60 -11.05
CA ILE A 116 10.04 -1.37 -10.04
C ILE A 116 10.64 0.03 -10.23
N GLY A 117 11.03 0.36 -11.48
CA GLY A 117 11.71 1.60 -11.81
C GLY A 117 13.15 1.67 -11.31
N LYS A 118 13.76 2.84 -11.43
CA LYS A 118 15.15 3.05 -11.00
C LYS A 118 15.25 2.97 -9.49
N HIS A 119 16.01 2.00 -8.98
CA HIS A 119 16.22 1.78 -7.54
C HIS A 119 14.94 1.53 -6.72
N GLY A 120 13.82 1.19 -7.37
CA GLY A 120 12.53 0.98 -6.70
C GLY A 120 11.65 2.22 -6.60
N ASP A 121 11.97 3.31 -7.30
CA ASP A 121 11.22 4.57 -7.21
C ASP A 121 9.78 4.42 -7.69
N THR A 122 9.54 3.69 -8.81
CA THR A 122 8.18 3.41 -9.31
C THR A 122 7.41 2.54 -8.31
N LEU A 123 8.04 1.51 -7.77
CA LEU A 123 7.43 0.64 -6.76
C LEU A 123 7.03 1.40 -5.49
N GLN A 124 7.87 2.35 -5.07
CA GLN A 124 7.56 3.22 -3.94
C GLN A 124 6.36 4.14 -4.25
N ALA A 125 6.31 4.72 -5.45
CA ALA A 125 5.18 5.53 -5.90
C ALA A 125 3.88 4.71 -5.97
N LEU A 126 3.92 3.49 -6.49
CA LEU A 126 2.77 2.57 -6.51
C LEU A 126 2.29 2.23 -5.10
N THR A 127 3.22 1.94 -4.19
CA THR A 127 2.89 1.72 -2.77
C THR A 127 2.20 2.94 -2.16
N TYR A 128 2.68 4.14 -2.46
CA TYR A 128 2.08 5.38 -1.97
C TYR A 128 0.66 5.58 -2.50
N VAL A 129 0.44 5.42 -3.82
CA VAL A 129 -0.88 5.55 -4.45
C VAL A 129 -1.85 4.50 -3.90
N ALA A 130 -1.42 3.23 -3.74
CA ALA A 130 -2.24 2.17 -3.16
C ALA A 130 -2.69 2.52 -1.72
N ASN A 131 -1.79 3.10 -0.91
CA ASN A 131 -2.15 3.60 0.43
C ASN A 131 -3.16 4.76 0.37
N LEU A 132 -3.05 5.69 -0.58
CA LEU A 132 -4.03 6.76 -0.75
C LEU A 132 -5.41 6.21 -1.13
N ILE A 133 -5.47 5.25 -2.04
CA ILE A 133 -6.72 4.62 -2.51
C ILE A 133 -7.46 3.95 -1.35
N VAL A 134 -6.75 3.17 -0.52
CA VAL A 134 -7.36 2.45 0.61
C VAL A 134 -7.76 3.38 1.73
N ASN A 135 -6.99 4.43 2.00
CA ASN A 135 -7.21 5.32 3.13
C ASN A 135 -7.99 6.60 2.79
N LYS A 136 -8.51 6.71 1.55
CA LYS A 136 -9.41 7.79 1.19
C LYS A 136 -10.68 7.71 2.04
N ASP A 137 -11.05 8.81 2.66
CA ASP A 137 -12.29 8.98 3.46
C ASP A 137 -12.44 8.01 4.67
N ARG A 138 -11.32 7.68 5.33
CA ARG A 138 -11.26 6.72 6.43
C ARG A 138 -10.50 7.30 7.63
N ASP A 139 -11.00 7.04 8.84
CA ASP A 139 -10.38 7.45 10.10
C ASP A 139 -9.32 6.43 10.59
N ASP A 140 -9.53 5.13 10.33
CA ASP A 140 -8.61 4.04 10.67
C ASP A 140 -7.62 3.79 9.53
N TYR A 141 -6.35 4.16 9.72
CA TYR A 141 -5.33 3.97 8.70
C TYR A 141 -4.95 2.50 8.51
N LYS A 142 -5.17 1.97 7.30
CA LYS A 142 -4.69 0.65 6.87
C LYS A 142 -3.45 0.78 6.01
N ARG A 143 -2.41 0.04 6.37
CA ARG A 143 -1.16 0.04 5.62
C ARG A 143 -1.23 -0.93 4.44
N VAL A 144 -0.84 -0.46 3.27
CA VAL A 144 -0.70 -1.27 2.05
C VAL A 144 0.77 -1.32 1.67
N PHE A 145 1.26 -2.52 1.36
CA PHE A 145 2.56 -2.75 0.76
C PHE A 145 2.40 -3.34 -0.63
N VAL A 146 3.19 -2.84 -1.57
CA VAL A 146 3.29 -3.41 -2.92
C VAL A 146 4.70 -3.96 -3.09
N ASP A 147 4.81 -5.16 -3.64
CA ASP A 147 6.08 -5.75 -4.05
C ASP A 147 5.98 -6.35 -5.46
N VAL A 148 7.09 -6.42 -6.16
CA VAL A 148 7.19 -6.92 -7.53
C VAL A 148 8.33 -7.93 -7.59
N GLY A 149 8.02 -9.21 -7.77
CA GLY A 149 9.00 -10.28 -7.95
C GLY A 149 10.04 -10.36 -6.83
N ASP A 150 9.62 -10.19 -5.56
CA ASP A 150 10.51 -10.16 -4.38
C ASP A 150 11.63 -9.10 -4.48
N TYR A 151 11.36 -7.99 -5.20
CA TYR A 151 12.36 -6.95 -5.44
C TYR A 151 12.97 -6.42 -4.15
N ARG A 152 12.17 -6.17 -3.11
CA ARG A 152 12.67 -5.60 -1.86
C ARG A 152 13.74 -6.47 -1.22
N LYS A 153 13.54 -7.79 -1.20
CA LYS A 153 14.51 -8.76 -0.68
C LYS A 153 15.79 -8.77 -1.52
N HIS A 154 15.67 -8.89 -2.83
CA HIS A 154 16.82 -8.87 -3.75
C HIS A 154 17.60 -7.55 -3.68
N ARG A 155 16.88 -6.42 -3.54
CA ARG A 155 17.49 -5.10 -3.38
C ARG A 155 18.31 -5.01 -2.11
N GLU A 156 17.77 -5.47 -0.98
CA GLU A 156 18.45 -5.51 0.30
C GLU A 156 19.74 -6.34 0.23
N GLU A 157 19.66 -7.56 -0.30
CA GLU A 157 20.82 -8.44 -0.49
C GLU A 157 21.92 -7.80 -1.35
N THR A 158 21.51 -7.13 -2.44
CA THR A 158 22.42 -6.41 -3.34
C THR A 158 23.10 -5.24 -2.62
N LEU A 159 22.35 -4.46 -1.84
CA LEU A 159 22.90 -3.33 -1.08
C LEU A 159 23.88 -3.79 0.01
N ILE A 160 23.56 -4.86 0.72
CA ILE A 160 24.45 -5.47 1.73
C ILE A 160 25.75 -5.93 1.08
N SER A 161 25.67 -6.65 -0.05
CA SER A 161 26.83 -7.11 -0.80
C SER A 161 27.69 -5.94 -1.28
N MET A 162 27.06 -4.89 -1.84
CA MET A 162 27.75 -3.67 -2.28
C MET A 162 28.43 -2.95 -1.10
N ALA A 163 27.75 -2.81 0.04
CA ALA A 163 28.28 -2.19 1.25
C ALA A 163 29.56 -2.89 1.73
N ASN A 164 29.52 -4.22 1.84
CA ASN A 164 30.66 -5.01 2.29
C ASN A 164 31.86 -4.91 1.33
N ARG A 165 31.61 -4.87 0.01
CA ARG A 165 32.65 -4.69 -1.02
C ARG A 165 33.29 -3.30 -0.92
N VAL A 166 32.46 -2.25 -0.71
CA VAL A 166 32.96 -0.88 -0.51
C VAL A 166 33.74 -0.79 0.80
N ALA A 167 33.27 -1.37 1.91
CA ALA A 167 33.96 -1.38 3.19
C ALA A 167 35.34 -2.03 3.09
N SER A 168 35.46 -3.17 2.41
CA SER A 168 36.73 -3.86 2.17
C SER A 168 37.70 -2.99 1.39
N ARG A 169 37.20 -2.26 0.37
CA ARG A 169 38.02 -1.34 -0.43
C ARG A 169 38.50 -0.15 0.41
N VAL A 170 37.62 0.46 1.23
CA VAL A 170 37.99 1.56 2.13
C VAL A 170 39.01 1.11 3.18
N ALA A 171 38.81 -0.07 3.77
CA ALA A 171 39.73 -0.64 4.75
C ALA A 171 41.14 -0.88 4.17
N LYS A 172 41.21 -1.36 2.91
CA LYS A 172 42.47 -1.65 2.21
C LYS A 172 43.20 -0.37 1.80
N TYR A 173 42.52 0.55 1.11
CA TYR A 173 43.15 1.72 0.47
C TYR A 173 43.16 2.97 1.36
N LYS A 174 42.50 2.93 2.51
CA LYS A 174 42.40 4.04 3.49
C LYS A 174 41.81 5.34 2.91
N ARG A 175 41.05 5.26 1.81
CA ARG A 175 40.40 6.39 1.15
C ARG A 175 38.89 6.28 1.30
N PRO A 176 38.19 7.38 1.66
CA PRO A 176 36.73 7.38 1.70
C PRO A 176 36.15 7.10 0.32
N VAL A 177 35.00 6.44 0.28
CA VAL A 177 34.23 6.17 -0.94
C VAL A 177 32.83 6.69 -0.77
N SER A 178 32.40 7.55 -1.68
CA SER A 178 31.00 7.97 -1.82
C SER A 178 30.28 6.96 -2.72
N MET A 179 29.13 6.48 -2.25
CA MET A 179 28.26 5.61 -3.04
C MET A 179 27.33 6.45 -3.92
N GLU A 180 26.59 5.82 -4.80
CA GLU A 180 25.58 6.52 -5.60
C GLU A 180 24.46 7.08 -4.72
N PRO A 181 23.80 8.16 -5.17
CA PRO A 181 22.59 8.66 -4.53
C PRO A 181 21.51 7.56 -4.43
N MET A 182 20.86 7.48 -3.29
CA MET A 182 19.85 6.44 -3.04
C MET A 182 18.84 6.89 -2.00
N SER A 183 17.70 6.20 -1.96
CA SER A 183 16.60 6.49 -1.02
C SER A 183 17.04 6.41 0.45
N ALA A 184 16.28 7.03 1.34
CA ALA A 184 16.52 6.96 2.77
C ALA A 184 16.46 5.52 3.31
N ALA A 185 15.59 4.67 2.74
CA ALA A 185 15.47 3.26 3.07
C ALA A 185 16.74 2.49 2.68
N ASP A 186 17.23 2.65 1.46
CA ASP A 186 18.47 2.03 0.97
C ASP A 186 19.69 2.46 1.81
N ARG A 187 19.79 3.76 2.14
CA ARG A 187 20.86 4.27 2.98
C ARG A 187 20.84 3.64 4.38
N ARG A 188 19.66 3.42 4.95
CA ARG A 188 19.50 2.73 6.24
C ARG A 188 20.00 1.29 6.18
N ILE A 189 19.69 0.54 5.11
CA ILE A 189 20.19 -0.83 4.92
C ILE A 189 21.72 -0.85 4.96
N ILE A 190 22.39 0.05 4.23
CA ILE A 190 23.85 0.14 4.20
C ILE A 190 24.43 0.50 5.57
N HIS A 191 23.83 1.48 6.27
CA HIS A 191 24.25 1.85 7.61
C HIS A 191 24.16 0.67 8.58
N THR A 192 23.04 -0.06 8.53
CA THR A 192 22.80 -1.25 9.38
C THR A 192 23.79 -2.36 9.05
N ALA A 193 24.02 -2.65 7.77
CA ALA A 193 24.95 -3.69 7.34
C ALA A 193 26.40 -3.44 7.79
N LEU A 194 26.80 -2.17 7.88
CA LEU A 194 28.17 -1.80 8.27
C LEU A 194 28.31 -1.33 9.72
N GLN A 195 27.23 -1.30 10.51
CA GLN A 195 27.22 -0.80 11.88
C GLN A 195 28.20 -1.53 12.80
N SER A 196 28.30 -2.85 12.66
CA SER A 196 29.22 -3.72 13.44
C SER A 196 30.64 -3.81 12.85
N ASN A 197 30.90 -3.14 11.72
CA ASN A 197 32.21 -3.22 11.08
C ASN A 197 33.27 -2.50 11.92
N SER A 198 34.39 -3.18 12.18
CA SER A 198 35.48 -2.65 13.02
C SER A 198 36.40 -1.66 12.29
N SER A 199 36.41 -1.67 10.96
CA SER A 199 37.37 -0.94 10.13
C SER A 199 36.82 0.32 9.49
N VAL A 200 35.49 0.43 9.36
CA VAL A 200 34.86 1.56 8.65
C VAL A 200 33.70 2.15 9.46
N VAL A 201 33.34 3.37 9.10
CA VAL A 201 32.13 4.07 9.54
C VAL A 201 31.38 4.61 8.33
N THR A 202 30.09 4.81 8.46
CA THR A 202 29.22 5.31 7.39
C THR A 202 28.56 6.62 7.80
N GLU A 203 28.43 7.53 6.86
CA GLU A 203 27.78 8.82 7.01
C GLU A 203 26.94 9.15 5.79
N SER A 204 25.70 9.63 5.97
CA SER A 204 24.89 10.13 4.86
C SER A 204 25.20 11.60 4.59
N GLN A 205 25.62 11.92 3.34
CA GLN A 205 25.97 13.26 2.89
C GLN A 205 25.11 13.71 1.71
N GLY A 206 24.97 15.02 1.55
CA GLY A 206 24.19 15.64 0.47
C GLY A 206 22.73 15.90 0.86
N VAL A 207 21.98 16.42 -0.10
CA VAL A 207 20.55 16.76 0.00
C VAL A 207 19.79 15.95 -1.05
N GLU A 208 18.57 15.51 -0.73
CA GLU A 208 17.71 14.81 -1.69
C GLU A 208 17.51 15.67 -2.97
N PRO A 209 17.50 15.06 -4.15
CA PRO A 209 17.58 13.63 -4.45
C PRO A 209 19.02 13.07 -4.54
N ASN A 210 20.06 13.89 -4.32
CA ASN A 210 21.48 13.53 -4.51
C ASN A 210 22.16 13.03 -3.22
N ARG A 211 21.39 12.70 -2.20
CA ARG A 211 21.91 12.24 -0.92
C ARG A 211 22.43 10.80 -1.02
N CYS A 212 23.66 10.57 -0.54
CA CYS A 212 24.34 9.29 -0.65
C CYS A 212 25.01 8.86 0.66
N VAL A 213 25.46 7.61 0.75
CA VAL A 213 26.28 7.10 1.84
C VAL A 213 27.75 7.25 1.50
N VAL A 214 28.52 7.82 2.42
CA VAL A 214 29.98 7.87 2.35
C VAL A 214 30.54 6.90 3.37
N VAL A 215 31.35 5.96 2.92
CA VAL A 215 32.06 4.98 3.76
C VAL A 215 33.48 5.51 4.02
N LYS A 216 33.84 5.66 5.29
CA LYS A 216 35.13 6.21 5.74
C LYS A 216 35.85 5.21 6.64
N VAL A 217 37.19 5.32 6.75
CA VAL A 217 37.96 4.55 7.73
C VAL A 217 37.51 4.97 9.13
N LYS A 218 37.32 4.00 10.00
CA LYS A 218 37.02 4.25 11.41
C LYS A 218 38.21 4.94 12.08
N PRO A 219 38.02 6.11 12.71
CA PRO A 219 39.13 6.77 13.38
C PRO A 219 39.66 5.87 14.52
N TYR A 220 41.00 5.82 14.63
CA TYR A 220 41.64 5.07 15.70
C TYR A 220 41.42 5.83 17.04
N VAL A 221 40.58 5.30 17.90
CA VAL A 221 40.41 5.81 19.26
C VAL A 221 41.45 5.13 20.13
N LYS A 222 42.50 5.87 20.55
CA LYS A 222 43.40 5.36 21.63
C LYS A 222 42.53 5.20 22.89
N LYS A 223 42.40 3.95 23.35
CA LYS A 223 41.90 3.72 24.70
C LYS A 223 43.05 4.17 25.66
N PHE A 224 42.78 5.22 26.41
CA PHE A 224 43.59 5.61 27.56
C PHE A 224 43.21 4.71 28.72
#